data_7f41b6dc78231af9a336cc01842f4140
#
_entry.id   7f41b6dc78231af9a336cc01842f4140
#
_cell.length_a   1.000
_cell.length_b   1.000
_cell.length_c   1.000
_cell.angle_alpha   90.00
_cell.angle_beta   90.00
_cell.angle_gamma   90.00
#
_symmetry.space_group_name_H-M   'P 1'
#
loop_
_entity.id
_entity.type
_entity.pdbx_description
1 polymer ?
#
loop_
_entity_poly.entity_id
_entity_poly.type
_entity_poly.pdbx_seq_one_letter_code
_entity_poly.pdbx_strand_id
1 'polypeptide(L)'
;MRMFFALLALLGSAESKYLQRDLDRLSADYLIVAPPAFAEALDPLCDHRAKSLKVAIVRTDDVEAKRGKGPEGIAKLVAAVKPKFLLLAGDADQVPTFRQRAAYTSDTFPSDADLATDHLYGAATGRFPADTVDELKAMVAKTVEYETTLAGGRWQKRIAFVTGEGGFGPLIDPILEHQFSAVVTDQIPAAYDIETAFAKPSSKYCFYPPKFNENALRMLNDGALVYAYVGHGLKDSFDDLRWNGFSFPILEEKNVKDVEVKEGLPIMIVIACLTGEYDSRAGDCIGERLFKRRRGPVAFIGGTRITQPYGNALLGQKLVDQVFHKKAATLGEAMRGAKGAVTGGDDSIFRKQADAVAGLVQGPGSLGPMRQDVILHYNLLGDPALAIRRPAEGIELEARGFPGPGRTFAVTGRAPAGPVEITFECVRSRFCHPVDLVGDTMEKQLARRYGNANNKAVARAKAEVKDGEFEAEIELPKDLKPGKYFLKAWGAGALGVKEVEIPE
;
A
#
# COMPACT_ATOMS: atom_id res chain seq x y z
N MET A 1 48.60 -48.51 6.53
CA MET A 1 47.20 -48.83 6.48
C MET A 1 46.50 -48.04 7.61
N ARG A 2 46.12 -46.79 7.38
CA ARG A 2 45.36 -45.97 8.35
C ARG A 2 44.00 -45.70 7.75
N MET A 3 42.98 -46.34 8.37
CA MET A 3 41.59 -46.12 8.06
C MET A 3 41.17 -44.73 8.59
N PHE A 4 40.83 -43.81 7.68
CA PHE A 4 40.13 -42.57 8.00
C PHE A 4 38.63 -42.93 8.14
N PHE A 5 38.09 -42.93 9.34
CA PHE A 5 36.68 -42.87 9.57
C PHE A 5 36.21 -41.46 9.31
N ALA A 6 35.50 -41.25 8.21
CA ALA A 6 34.73 -40.02 7.98
C ALA A 6 33.46 -40.11 8.83
N LEU A 7 33.44 -39.37 9.93
CA LEU A 7 32.25 -39.14 10.73
C LEU A 7 31.37 -38.13 9.96
N LEU A 8 30.42 -38.61 9.17
CA LEU A 8 29.34 -37.82 8.64
C LEU A 8 28.48 -37.38 9.84
N ALA A 9 28.66 -36.17 10.33
CA ALA A 9 27.76 -35.53 11.24
C ALA A 9 26.42 -35.34 10.51
N LEU A 10 25.47 -36.20 10.73
CA LEU A 10 24.04 -35.95 10.51
C LEU A 10 23.63 -34.78 11.46
N LEU A 11 23.84 -33.57 11.02
CA LEU A 11 23.11 -32.44 11.58
C LEU A 11 21.65 -32.61 11.16
N GLY A 12 20.87 -33.32 11.97
CA GLY A 12 19.44 -33.32 11.88
C GLY A 12 19.02 -31.86 12.02
N SER A 13 18.54 -31.23 10.93
CA SER A 13 17.88 -29.94 11.00
C SER A 13 16.72 -30.07 12.00
N ALA A 14 16.71 -29.22 13.01
CA ALA A 14 15.63 -29.20 13.98
C ALA A 14 14.34 -28.89 13.21
N GLU A 15 13.35 -29.77 13.28
CA GLU A 15 12.05 -29.47 12.65
C GLU A 15 11.40 -28.31 13.40
N SER A 16 10.72 -27.41 12.65
CA SER A 16 9.93 -26.32 13.25
C SER A 16 8.94 -26.86 14.28
N LYS A 17 8.90 -26.26 15.46
CA LYS A 17 7.96 -26.58 16.53
C LYS A 17 6.49 -26.32 16.19
N TYR A 18 6.24 -25.56 15.13
CA TYR A 18 4.91 -25.21 14.61
C TYR A 18 4.43 -26.18 13.54
N LEU A 19 5.27 -27.13 13.11
CA LEU A 19 4.94 -28.11 12.07
C LEU A 19 3.85 -29.04 12.54
N GLN A 20 2.78 -29.17 11.75
CA GLN A 20 1.65 -30.07 12.01
C GLN A 20 1.55 -31.11 10.91
N ARG A 21 1.55 -32.36 11.32
CA ARG A 21 1.46 -33.54 10.42
C ARG A 21 0.07 -34.19 10.43
N ASP A 22 -0.69 -34.05 11.52
CA ASP A 22 -2.07 -34.55 11.62
C ASP A 22 -3.04 -33.48 11.12
N LEU A 23 -3.32 -33.50 9.81
CA LEU A 23 -4.21 -32.51 9.14
C LEU A 23 -5.69 -32.71 9.48
N ASP A 24 -6.07 -33.86 10.07
CA ASP A 24 -7.48 -34.15 10.42
C ASP A 24 -7.87 -33.54 11.77
N ARG A 25 -6.88 -33.31 12.64
CA ARG A 25 -7.06 -32.65 13.94
C ARG A 25 -6.52 -31.20 13.97
N LEU A 26 -6.10 -30.70 12.81
CA LEU A 26 -5.51 -29.38 12.70
C LEU A 26 -6.53 -28.28 13.02
N SER A 27 -6.12 -27.38 13.90
CA SER A 27 -6.84 -26.14 14.19
C SER A 27 -5.83 -25.00 14.31
N ALA A 28 -6.03 -23.92 13.58
CA ALA A 28 -5.15 -22.75 13.57
C ALA A 28 -5.95 -21.48 13.21
N ASP A 29 -5.58 -20.35 13.82
CA ASP A 29 -6.03 -19.03 13.40
C ASP A 29 -5.16 -18.49 12.27
N TYR A 30 -3.87 -18.83 12.31
CA TYR A 30 -2.85 -18.46 11.34
C TYR A 30 -2.22 -19.74 10.78
N LEU A 31 -2.59 -20.07 9.55
CA LEU A 31 -2.12 -21.24 8.83
C LEU A 31 -1.03 -20.83 7.84
N ILE A 32 0.10 -21.52 7.85
CA ILE A 32 1.16 -21.37 6.86
C ILE A 32 1.26 -22.63 6.03
N VAL A 33 1.30 -22.49 4.72
CA VAL A 33 1.62 -23.60 3.80
C VAL A 33 2.97 -23.29 3.15
N ALA A 34 3.92 -24.22 3.27
CA ALA A 34 5.29 -24.02 2.83
C ALA A 34 5.93 -25.32 2.30
N PRO A 35 6.91 -25.24 1.40
CA PRO A 35 7.77 -26.38 1.08
C PRO A 35 8.49 -26.91 2.32
N PRO A 36 8.84 -28.20 2.37
CA PRO A 36 9.56 -28.78 3.51
C PRO A 36 10.80 -28.01 3.95
N ALA A 37 11.58 -27.51 2.98
CA ALA A 37 12.82 -26.78 3.22
C ALA A 37 12.61 -25.40 3.87
N PHE A 38 11.41 -24.85 3.83
CA PHE A 38 11.10 -23.50 4.31
C PHE A 38 10.58 -23.45 5.74
N ALA A 39 10.14 -24.58 6.30
CA ALA A 39 9.42 -24.64 7.57
C ALA A 39 10.20 -24.01 8.74
N GLU A 40 11.48 -24.34 8.90
CA GLU A 40 12.33 -23.80 9.98
C GLU A 40 12.56 -22.30 9.86
N ALA A 41 12.71 -21.79 8.63
CA ALA A 41 12.94 -20.37 8.37
C ALA A 41 11.75 -19.48 8.78
N LEU A 42 10.57 -20.06 8.99
CA LEU A 42 9.34 -19.38 9.42
C LEU A 42 9.22 -19.22 10.94
N ASP A 43 10.04 -19.94 11.74
CA ASP A 43 9.92 -19.94 13.20
C ASP A 43 9.93 -18.54 13.84
N PRO A 44 10.77 -17.56 13.42
CA PRO A 44 10.72 -16.23 14.01
C PRO A 44 9.39 -15.51 13.75
N LEU A 45 8.76 -15.71 12.60
CA LEU A 45 7.43 -15.17 12.31
C LEU A 45 6.37 -15.89 13.14
N CYS A 46 6.47 -17.21 13.25
CA CYS A 46 5.56 -18.01 14.05
C CYS A 46 5.63 -17.64 15.54
N ASP A 47 6.83 -17.46 16.08
CA ASP A 47 7.04 -16.97 17.46
C ASP A 47 6.40 -15.61 17.69
N HIS A 48 6.48 -14.73 16.70
CA HIS A 48 5.85 -13.42 16.76
C HIS A 48 4.32 -13.55 16.71
N ARG A 49 3.76 -14.31 15.78
CA ARG A 49 2.31 -14.50 15.62
C ARG A 49 1.68 -15.30 16.77
N ALA A 50 2.40 -16.27 17.34
CA ALA A 50 1.92 -17.09 18.44
C ALA A 50 1.67 -16.33 19.75
N LYS A 51 2.09 -15.05 19.86
CA LYS A 51 1.74 -14.17 20.97
C LYS A 51 0.24 -13.87 21.05
N SER A 52 -0.48 -13.98 19.94
CA SER A 52 -1.91 -13.63 19.86
C SER A 52 -2.77 -14.58 19.02
N LEU A 53 -2.17 -15.51 18.28
CA LEU A 53 -2.85 -16.39 17.35
C LEU A 53 -2.39 -17.84 17.58
N LYS A 54 -3.27 -18.79 17.29
CA LYS A 54 -2.89 -20.21 17.18
C LYS A 54 -2.24 -20.43 15.81
N VAL A 55 -0.93 -20.69 15.79
CA VAL A 55 -0.12 -20.81 14.57
C VAL A 55 0.12 -22.28 14.23
N ALA A 56 0.05 -22.60 12.94
CA ALA A 56 0.45 -23.89 12.42
C ALA A 56 1.14 -23.76 11.06
N ILE A 57 2.19 -24.53 10.84
CA ILE A 57 2.83 -24.75 9.55
C ILE A 57 2.42 -26.12 9.02
N VAL A 58 2.05 -26.19 7.76
CA VAL A 58 1.78 -27.44 7.04
C VAL A 58 2.65 -27.46 5.77
N ARG A 59 3.27 -28.58 5.51
CA ARG A 59 4.13 -28.74 4.34
C ARG A 59 3.29 -29.03 3.10
N THR A 60 3.75 -28.55 1.95
CA THR A 60 3.08 -28.77 0.65
C THR A 60 2.96 -30.26 0.30
N ASP A 61 3.98 -31.07 0.59
CA ASP A 61 3.95 -32.52 0.36
C ASP A 61 2.95 -33.27 1.28
N ASP A 62 2.77 -32.84 2.55
CA ASP A 62 1.74 -33.37 3.44
C ASP A 62 0.33 -33.03 2.96
N VAL A 63 0.13 -31.79 2.43
CA VAL A 63 -1.15 -31.38 1.82
C VAL A 63 -1.43 -32.27 0.59
N GLU A 64 -0.45 -32.37 -0.31
CA GLU A 64 -0.60 -33.16 -1.53
C GLU A 64 -0.98 -34.61 -1.22
N ALA A 65 -0.29 -35.23 -0.26
CA ALA A 65 -0.55 -36.63 0.13
C ALA A 65 -1.94 -36.83 0.74
N LYS A 66 -2.46 -35.85 1.53
CA LYS A 66 -3.69 -36.06 2.32
C LYS A 66 -4.93 -35.35 1.75
N ARG A 67 -4.78 -34.28 0.97
CA ARG A 67 -5.87 -33.44 0.47
C ARG A 67 -5.92 -33.37 -1.06
N GLY A 68 -4.84 -33.79 -1.73
CA GLY A 68 -4.69 -33.79 -3.19
C GLY A 68 -3.74 -32.72 -3.69
N LYS A 69 -3.39 -32.82 -4.97
CA LYS A 69 -2.42 -31.96 -5.64
C LYS A 69 -2.98 -30.57 -5.93
N GLY A 70 -2.07 -29.65 -6.12
CA GLY A 70 -2.37 -28.30 -6.60
C GLY A 70 -3.09 -27.41 -5.60
N PRO A 71 -3.61 -26.27 -6.04
CA PRO A 71 -4.27 -25.31 -5.17
C PRO A 71 -5.55 -25.85 -4.52
N GLU A 72 -6.25 -26.79 -5.17
CA GLU A 72 -7.45 -27.44 -4.64
C GLU A 72 -7.17 -28.24 -3.35
N GLY A 73 -5.98 -28.85 -3.24
CA GLY A 73 -5.56 -29.54 -2.02
C GLY A 73 -5.43 -28.57 -0.84
N ILE A 74 -4.79 -27.43 -1.08
CA ILE A 74 -4.65 -26.35 -0.09
C ILE A 74 -6.04 -25.77 0.27
N ALA A 75 -6.90 -25.55 -0.71
CA ALA A 75 -8.26 -25.04 -0.48
C ALA A 75 -9.10 -26.00 0.39
N LYS A 76 -9.00 -27.32 0.19
CA LYS A 76 -9.65 -28.32 1.04
C LYS A 76 -9.13 -28.26 2.48
N LEU A 77 -7.82 -28.06 2.65
CA LEU A 77 -7.23 -27.87 3.98
C LEU A 77 -7.77 -26.62 4.64
N VAL A 78 -7.77 -25.48 3.94
CA VAL A 78 -8.29 -24.20 4.44
C VAL A 78 -9.77 -24.30 4.79
N ALA A 79 -10.58 -24.98 3.97
CA ALA A 79 -12.00 -25.20 4.23
C ALA A 79 -12.25 -26.05 5.49
N ALA A 80 -11.37 -27.01 5.78
CA ALA A 80 -11.44 -27.86 6.98
C ALA A 80 -11.00 -27.07 8.24
N VAL A 81 -9.89 -26.35 8.17
CA VAL A 81 -9.29 -25.62 9.30
C VAL A 81 -10.00 -24.31 9.58
N LYS A 82 -10.47 -23.62 8.55
CA LYS A 82 -11.11 -22.27 8.57
C LYS A 82 -10.24 -21.24 9.29
N PRO A 83 -8.97 -21.09 8.92
CA PRO A 83 -8.10 -20.12 9.56
C PRO A 83 -8.56 -18.71 9.26
N LYS A 84 -8.26 -17.77 10.15
CA LYS A 84 -8.44 -16.34 9.91
C LYS A 84 -7.47 -15.84 8.83
N PHE A 85 -6.22 -16.29 8.90
CA PHE A 85 -5.13 -15.90 8.01
C PHE A 85 -4.47 -17.13 7.36
N LEU A 86 -4.15 -17.01 6.08
CA LEU A 86 -3.36 -17.96 5.31
C LEU A 86 -2.12 -17.31 4.74
N LEU A 87 -0.93 -17.78 5.11
CA LEU A 87 0.31 -17.40 4.46
C LEU A 87 0.79 -18.55 3.54
N LEU A 88 1.01 -18.23 2.28
CA LEU A 88 1.65 -19.12 1.31
C LEU A 88 3.14 -18.73 1.25
N ALA A 89 4.02 -19.55 1.84
CA ALA A 89 5.44 -19.26 1.90
C ALA A 89 6.19 -20.05 0.84
N GLY A 90 6.44 -19.44 -0.28
CA GLY A 90 7.08 -19.96 -1.49
C GLY A 90 6.49 -19.31 -2.74
N ASP A 91 7.26 -19.32 -3.81
CA ASP A 91 6.80 -18.87 -5.10
C ASP A 91 5.72 -19.80 -5.69
N ALA A 92 5.09 -19.41 -6.80
CA ALA A 92 3.94 -20.11 -7.38
C ALA A 92 4.27 -21.52 -7.90
N ASP A 93 5.52 -21.82 -8.20
CA ASP A 93 6.00 -23.14 -8.58
C ASP A 93 6.19 -24.08 -7.37
N GLN A 94 6.41 -23.53 -6.17
CA GLN A 94 6.62 -24.25 -4.92
C GLN A 94 5.34 -24.38 -4.09
N VAL A 95 4.54 -23.31 -4.03
CA VAL A 95 3.23 -23.26 -3.38
C VAL A 95 2.19 -22.84 -4.42
N PRO A 96 1.43 -23.79 -4.98
CA PRO A 96 0.57 -23.54 -6.14
C PRO A 96 -0.44 -22.44 -5.90
N THR A 97 -0.78 -21.72 -6.96
CA THR A 97 -1.82 -20.70 -7.03
C THR A 97 -2.97 -21.16 -7.92
N PHE A 98 -4.17 -20.63 -7.69
CA PHE A 98 -5.29 -20.86 -8.59
C PHE A 98 -5.07 -20.15 -9.92
N ARG A 99 -5.52 -20.81 -10.99
CA ARG A 99 -5.64 -20.22 -12.32
C ARG A 99 -7.11 -20.21 -12.71
N GLN A 100 -7.62 -19.02 -12.94
CA GLN A 100 -9.04 -18.78 -13.19
C GLN A 100 -9.23 -18.06 -14.51
N ARG A 101 -10.17 -18.49 -15.32
CA ARG A 101 -10.50 -17.74 -16.53
C ARG A 101 -11.17 -16.42 -16.16
N ALA A 102 -10.76 -15.33 -16.82
CA ALA A 102 -11.40 -14.03 -16.69
C ALA A 102 -12.88 -14.10 -17.10
N ALA A 103 -13.75 -13.45 -16.32
CA ALA A 103 -15.18 -13.36 -16.61
C ALA A 103 -15.48 -12.27 -17.64
N TYR A 104 -14.65 -11.22 -17.71
CA TYR A 104 -14.73 -10.15 -18.69
C TYR A 104 -13.72 -10.37 -19.80
N THR A 105 -14.20 -10.36 -21.06
CA THR A 105 -13.37 -10.38 -22.26
C THR A 105 -13.77 -9.23 -23.16
N SER A 106 -12.80 -8.55 -23.76
CA SER A 106 -13.00 -7.45 -24.68
C SER A 106 -12.06 -7.61 -25.86
N ASP A 107 -12.53 -7.29 -27.07
CA ASP A 107 -11.69 -7.28 -28.26
C ASP A 107 -10.60 -6.20 -28.19
N THR A 108 -10.85 -5.13 -27.43
CA THR A 108 -9.89 -4.02 -27.23
C THR A 108 -8.83 -4.36 -26.16
N PHE A 109 -9.19 -5.18 -25.19
CA PHE A 109 -8.32 -5.65 -24.12
C PHE A 109 -8.51 -7.17 -24.05
N PRO A 110 -7.78 -7.96 -24.87
CA PRO A 110 -7.81 -9.39 -24.72
C PRO A 110 -7.35 -9.72 -23.30
N SER A 111 -8.30 -10.08 -22.44
CA SER A 111 -7.97 -10.58 -21.12
C SER A 111 -7.20 -11.88 -21.33
N ASP A 112 -6.00 -11.95 -20.78
CA ASP A 112 -5.32 -13.22 -20.62
C ASP A 112 -6.28 -14.13 -19.88
N ALA A 113 -6.63 -15.23 -20.53
CA ALA A 113 -7.69 -16.11 -20.05
C ALA A 113 -7.36 -16.82 -18.72
N ASP A 114 -6.19 -16.53 -18.14
CA ASP A 114 -5.61 -17.29 -17.03
C ASP A 114 -5.16 -16.35 -15.91
N LEU A 115 -6.11 -15.99 -15.02
CA LEU A 115 -5.86 -15.15 -13.86
C LEU A 115 -5.20 -15.97 -12.74
N ALA A 116 -3.97 -15.64 -12.37
CA ALA A 116 -3.35 -16.19 -11.16
C ALA A 116 -3.90 -15.47 -9.92
N THR A 117 -4.40 -16.25 -8.95
CA THR A 117 -5.01 -15.68 -7.74
C THR A 117 -4.90 -16.58 -6.52
N ASP A 118 -4.55 -15.97 -5.40
CA ASP A 118 -4.61 -16.60 -4.08
C ASP A 118 -5.92 -16.26 -3.33
N HIS A 119 -6.81 -15.46 -3.94
CA HIS A 119 -8.08 -15.07 -3.31
C HIS A 119 -9.03 -16.25 -3.08
N LEU A 120 -8.99 -17.28 -3.93
CA LEU A 120 -9.91 -18.40 -3.90
C LEU A 120 -9.66 -19.39 -2.75
N TYR A 121 -8.61 -19.21 -1.96
CA TYR A 121 -8.39 -20.03 -0.77
C TYR A 121 -9.38 -19.76 0.37
N GLY A 122 -10.12 -18.67 0.34
CA GLY A 122 -11.24 -18.41 1.25
C GLY A 122 -10.88 -17.84 2.62
N ALA A 123 -9.59 -17.55 2.89
CA ALA A 123 -9.09 -16.85 4.08
C ALA A 123 -8.57 -15.47 3.72
N ALA A 124 -8.18 -14.65 4.71
CA ALA A 124 -7.32 -13.50 4.46
C ALA A 124 -5.93 -14.01 4.07
N THR A 125 -5.62 -13.99 2.77
CA THR A 125 -4.45 -14.66 2.20
C THR A 125 -3.37 -13.67 1.80
N GLY A 126 -2.11 -14.03 2.06
CA GLY A 126 -0.92 -13.37 1.55
C GLY A 126 0.15 -14.38 1.14
N ARG A 127 1.11 -13.94 0.37
CA ARG A 127 2.20 -14.77 -0.16
C ARG A 127 3.56 -14.15 0.17
N PHE A 128 4.49 -14.98 0.60
CA PHE A 128 5.93 -14.70 0.54
C PHE A 128 6.51 -15.42 -0.68
N PRO A 129 6.68 -14.73 -1.81
CA PRO A 129 7.12 -15.33 -3.06
C PRO A 129 8.64 -15.55 -3.03
N ALA A 130 9.09 -16.45 -2.16
CA ALA A 130 10.49 -16.77 -1.99
C ALA A 130 10.89 -17.95 -2.85
N ASP A 131 11.98 -17.84 -3.59
CA ASP A 131 12.60 -18.95 -4.33
C ASP A 131 13.54 -19.74 -3.44
N THR A 132 14.14 -19.08 -2.46
CA THR A 132 15.18 -19.62 -1.59
C THR A 132 14.87 -19.41 -0.11
N VAL A 133 15.48 -20.24 0.74
CA VAL A 133 15.40 -20.11 2.20
C VAL A 133 15.92 -18.75 2.68
N ASP A 134 16.94 -18.20 2.04
CA ASP A 134 17.54 -16.93 2.44
C ASP A 134 16.63 -15.75 2.09
N GLU A 135 15.95 -15.79 0.96
CA GLU A 135 14.91 -14.79 0.63
C GLU A 135 13.76 -14.87 1.64
N LEU A 136 13.29 -16.05 1.97
CA LEU A 136 12.25 -16.24 2.98
C LEU A 136 12.66 -15.67 4.33
N LYS A 137 13.88 -15.97 4.80
CA LYS A 137 14.43 -15.42 6.04
C LYS A 137 14.46 -13.89 6.02
N ALA A 138 14.82 -13.30 4.90
CA ALA A 138 14.83 -11.83 4.75
C ALA A 138 13.42 -11.22 4.84
N MET A 139 12.42 -11.84 4.19
CA MET A 139 11.01 -11.43 4.27
C MET A 139 10.45 -11.56 5.70
N VAL A 140 10.73 -12.69 6.35
CA VAL A 140 10.35 -12.94 7.76
C VAL A 140 10.97 -11.90 8.68
N ALA A 141 12.29 -11.69 8.58
CA ALA A 141 13.00 -10.73 9.42
C ALA A 141 12.45 -9.30 9.23
N LYS A 142 12.22 -8.87 8.00
CA LYS A 142 11.65 -7.56 7.67
C LYS A 142 10.25 -7.38 8.27
N THR A 143 9.39 -8.40 8.17
CA THR A 143 8.02 -8.37 8.71
C THR A 143 8.03 -8.25 10.24
N VAL A 144 8.85 -9.04 10.91
CA VAL A 144 8.98 -9.01 12.36
C VAL A 144 9.61 -7.69 12.82
N GLU A 145 10.67 -7.19 12.15
CA GLU A 145 11.30 -5.90 12.42
C GLU A 145 10.28 -4.75 12.32
N TYR A 146 9.49 -4.74 11.26
CA TYR A 146 8.46 -3.72 11.05
C TYR A 146 7.49 -3.61 12.24
N GLU A 147 7.07 -4.72 12.81
CA GLU A 147 6.08 -4.70 13.90
C GLU A 147 6.70 -4.55 15.30
N THR A 148 7.96 -4.93 15.51
CA THR A 148 8.56 -5.03 16.84
C THR A 148 9.59 -3.95 17.14
N THR A 149 10.53 -3.70 16.23
CA THR A 149 11.70 -2.87 16.48
C THR A 149 11.71 -1.57 15.69
N LEU A 150 10.97 -1.50 14.60
CA LEU A 150 10.87 -0.27 13.83
C LEU A 150 10.19 0.81 14.66
N ALA A 151 10.92 1.88 14.99
CA ALA A 151 10.38 2.99 15.75
C ALA A 151 9.19 3.63 15.04
N GLY A 152 8.20 4.10 15.80
CA GLY A 152 7.16 4.98 15.31
C GLY A 152 7.75 6.32 14.88
N GLY A 153 7.13 6.98 13.90
CA GLY A 153 7.64 8.24 13.38
C GLY A 153 6.69 8.91 12.39
N ARG A 154 7.16 10.00 11.79
CA ARG A 154 6.36 10.76 10.81
C ARG A 154 5.89 9.92 9.62
N TRP A 155 6.62 8.86 9.28
CA TRP A 155 6.24 7.94 8.22
C TRP A 155 4.83 7.35 8.41
N GLN A 156 4.37 7.20 9.67
CA GLN A 156 3.04 6.65 9.98
C GLN A 156 1.90 7.54 9.50
N LYS A 157 2.12 8.86 9.41
CA LYS A 157 1.12 9.79 8.87
C LYS A 157 1.38 10.21 7.42
N ARG A 158 2.50 9.75 6.80
CA ARG A 158 2.83 10.06 5.39
C ARG A 158 2.17 9.07 4.45
N ILE A 159 1.58 9.62 3.40
CA ILE A 159 1.07 8.89 2.25
C ILE A 159 1.81 9.44 1.02
N ALA A 160 2.54 8.59 0.32
CA ALA A 160 3.18 8.93 -0.93
C ALA A 160 2.29 8.46 -2.09
N PHE A 161 1.91 9.37 -2.96
CA PHE A 161 1.04 9.09 -4.10
C PHE A 161 1.77 9.41 -5.40
N VAL A 162 1.99 8.39 -6.23
CA VAL A 162 2.58 8.54 -7.56
C VAL A 162 1.56 8.07 -8.60
N THR A 163 1.35 8.86 -9.65
CA THR A 163 0.43 8.48 -10.73
C THR A 163 1.10 8.59 -12.08
N GLY A 164 0.79 7.62 -12.95
CA GLY A 164 1.07 7.69 -14.38
C GLY A 164 0.15 8.67 -15.11
N GLU A 165 0.46 8.99 -16.34
CA GLU A 165 -0.44 9.66 -17.27
C GLU A 165 -1.50 8.66 -17.73
N GLY A 166 -2.81 8.96 -17.66
CA GLY A 166 -3.89 8.02 -17.98
C GLY A 166 -3.70 7.32 -19.33
N GLY A 167 -3.88 8.04 -20.43
CA GLY A 167 -3.71 7.47 -21.79
C GLY A 167 -4.87 6.60 -22.25
N PHE A 168 -6.01 6.62 -21.55
CA PHE A 168 -7.25 5.95 -21.93
C PHE A 168 -8.12 6.78 -22.88
N GLY A 169 -7.67 7.99 -23.21
CA GLY A 169 -8.30 8.89 -24.16
C GLY A 169 -9.02 10.09 -23.53
N PRO A 170 -9.38 11.09 -24.37
CA PRO A 170 -9.82 12.41 -23.90
C PRO A 170 -11.14 12.41 -23.12
N LEU A 171 -11.94 11.35 -23.23
CA LEU A 171 -13.21 11.21 -22.49
C LEU A 171 -13.01 10.55 -21.12
N ILE A 172 -12.08 9.63 -21.01
CA ILE A 172 -11.89 8.79 -19.81
C ILE A 172 -10.89 9.44 -18.86
N ASP A 173 -9.78 9.98 -19.36
CA ASP A 173 -8.70 10.52 -18.55
C ASP A 173 -9.14 11.61 -17.55
N PRO A 174 -9.96 12.62 -17.94
CA PRO A 174 -10.44 13.63 -17.00
C PRO A 174 -11.30 13.06 -15.88
N ILE A 175 -12.06 12.00 -16.16
CA ILE A 175 -12.93 11.35 -15.18
C ILE A 175 -12.08 10.58 -14.17
N LEU A 176 -11.09 9.83 -14.65
CA LEU A 176 -10.17 9.09 -13.79
C LEU A 176 -9.35 10.06 -12.92
N GLU A 177 -8.86 11.16 -13.50
CA GLU A 177 -8.14 12.22 -12.76
C GLU A 177 -9.03 12.83 -11.67
N HIS A 178 -10.32 13.09 -11.98
CA HIS A 178 -11.27 13.62 -11.01
C HIS A 178 -11.54 12.61 -9.88
N GLN A 179 -11.82 11.35 -10.21
CA GLN A 179 -12.04 10.29 -9.21
C GLN A 179 -10.81 10.08 -8.33
N PHE A 180 -9.63 10.06 -8.93
CA PHE A 180 -8.37 9.98 -8.20
C PHE A 180 -8.19 11.18 -7.26
N SER A 181 -8.40 12.39 -7.76
CA SER A 181 -8.33 13.61 -6.95
C SER A 181 -9.30 13.56 -5.77
N ALA A 182 -10.54 13.11 -5.98
CA ALA A 182 -11.53 12.95 -4.93
C ALA A 182 -11.10 11.95 -3.85
N VAL A 183 -10.49 10.84 -4.23
CA VAL A 183 -9.94 9.88 -3.25
C VAL A 183 -8.85 10.54 -2.40
N VAL A 184 -7.91 11.25 -3.01
CA VAL A 184 -6.81 11.91 -2.31
C VAL A 184 -7.29 13.08 -1.44
N THR A 185 -8.23 13.89 -1.94
CA THR A 185 -8.69 15.10 -1.23
C THR A 185 -9.69 14.80 -0.14
N ASP A 186 -10.63 13.87 -0.38
CA ASP A 186 -11.84 13.74 0.41
C ASP A 186 -11.92 12.45 1.23
N GLN A 187 -11.27 11.36 0.76
CA GLN A 187 -11.40 10.06 1.41
C GLN A 187 -10.26 9.73 2.38
N ILE A 188 -9.07 10.32 2.21
CA ILE A 188 -8.00 10.17 3.19
C ILE A 188 -8.16 11.25 4.27
N PRO A 189 -8.24 10.91 5.57
CA PRO A 189 -8.46 11.90 6.63
C PRO A 189 -7.45 13.04 6.59
N ALA A 190 -7.91 14.26 6.88
CA ALA A 190 -7.08 15.49 6.80
C ALA A 190 -5.82 15.44 7.67
N ALA A 191 -5.84 14.65 8.75
CA ALA A 191 -4.71 14.46 9.65
C ALA A 191 -3.45 13.87 8.99
N TYR A 192 -3.61 13.12 7.87
CA TYR A 192 -2.48 12.55 7.14
C TYR A 192 -1.83 13.55 6.19
N ASP A 193 -0.51 13.47 6.06
CA ASP A 193 0.26 14.25 5.10
C ASP A 193 0.35 13.47 3.77
N ILE A 194 -0.05 14.10 2.66
CA ILE A 194 -0.01 13.46 1.35
C ILE A 194 1.00 14.22 0.48
N GLU A 195 1.97 13.49 -0.08
CA GLU A 195 2.83 13.96 -1.14
C GLU A 195 2.39 13.31 -2.45
N THR A 196 2.05 14.11 -3.44
CA THR A 196 1.58 13.66 -4.76
C THR A 196 2.62 13.96 -5.83
N ALA A 197 2.96 12.96 -6.65
CA ALA A 197 3.72 13.13 -7.89
C ALA A 197 2.91 12.61 -9.06
N PHE A 198 2.57 13.49 -10.00
CA PHE A 198 1.76 13.14 -11.17
C PHE A 198 2.59 13.23 -12.45
N ALA A 199 2.80 12.10 -13.12
CA ALA A 199 3.59 11.99 -14.35
C ALA A 199 2.85 12.57 -15.58
N LYS A 200 2.35 13.81 -15.44
CA LYS A 200 1.69 14.58 -16.49
C LYS A 200 2.28 16.00 -16.51
N PRO A 201 2.99 16.40 -17.57
CA PRO A 201 3.73 17.68 -17.59
C PRO A 201 2.90 18.93 -17.29
N SER A 202 1.61 18.92 -17.65
CA SER A 202 0.67 20.02 -17.36
C SER A 202 0.24 20.08 -15.88
N SER A 203 0.39 19.00 -15.12
CA SER A 203 0.02 18.94 -13.70
C SER A 203 0.90 19.83 -12.83
N LYS A 204 0.31 20.50 -11.84
CA LYS A 204 1.06 21.22 -10.79
C LYS A 204 1.90 20.31 -9.91
N TYR A 205 1.53 19.03 -9.84
CA TYR A 205 2.23 17.98 -9.12
C TYR A 205 3.27 17.22 -9.96
N CYS A 206 3.55 17.69 -11.19
CA CYS A 206 4.60 17.10 -12.01
C CYS A 206 5.96 17.63 -11.57
N PHE A 207 6.86 16.75 -11.16
CA PHE A 207 8.27 17.04 -10.96
C PHE A 207 8.97 17.20 -12.32
N TYR A 208 10.21 17.66 -12.35
CA TYR A 208 10.98 17.80 -13.59
C TYR A 208 11.09 16.46 -14.33
N PRO A 209 10.53 16.33 -15.55
CA PRO A 209 10.37 15.05 -16.23
C PRO A 209 11.63 14.19 -16.32
N PRO A 210 12.83 14.71 -16.70
CA PRO A 210 14.06 13.91 -16.74
C PRO A 210 14.51 13.34 -15.39
N LYS A 211 14.01 13.89 -14.27
CA LYS A 211 14.29 13.45 -12.90
C LYS A 211 13.05 12.96 -12.16
N PHE A 212 11.98 12.65 -12.88
CA PHE A 212 10.74 12.17 -12.26
C PHE A 212 10.96 10.83 -11.55
N ASN A 213 11.74 9.93 -12.16
CA ASN A 213 12.13 8.67 -11.57
C ASN A 213 12.89 8.85 -10.24
N GLU A 214 13.87 9.75 -10.21
CA GLU A 214 14.63 10.07 -8.99
C GLU A 214 13.69 10.56 -7.86
N ASN A 215 12.70 11.38 -8.22
CA ASN A 215 11.71 11.87 -7.26
C ASN A 215 10.76 10.76 -6.76
N ALA A 216 10.27 9.89 -7.64
CA ALA A 216 9.43 8.76 -7.25
C ALA A 216 10.19 7.80 -6.32
N LEU A 217 11.46 7.52 -6.62
CA LEU A 217 12.34 6.72 -5.78
C LEU A 217 12.64 7.41 -4.43
N ARG A 218 12.88 8.74 -4.43
CA ARG A 218 13.04 9.52 -3.20
C ARG A 218 11.81 9.39 -2.30
N MET A 219 10.59 9.55 -2.87
CA MET A 219 9.34 9.42 -2.12
C MET A 219 9.20 8.03 -1.47
N LEU A 220 9.64 6.97 -2.18
CA LEU A 220 9.68 5.61 -1.63
C LEU A 220 10.72 5.50 -0.50
N ASN A 221 11.94 5.97 -0.74
CA ASN A 221 13.06 5.85 0.19
C ASN A 221 12.92 6.74 1.44
N ASP A 222 12.17 7.83 1.36
CA ASP A 222 11.86 8.65 2.54
C ASP A 222 10.90 7.93 3.51
N GLY A 223 10.23 6.85 3.06
CA GLY A 223 9.33 6.04 3.86
C GLY A 223 7.94 6.67 4.05
N ALA A 224 6.94 5.83 4.22
CA ALA A 224 5.54 6.20 4.40
C ALA A 224 4.75 5.06 5.06
N LEU A 225 3.54 5.34 5.54
CA LEU A 225 2.58 4.29 5.89
C LEU A 225 2.13 3.55 4.62
N VAL A 226 1.81 4.32 3.58
CA VAL A 226 1.39 3.80 2.29
C VAL A 226 2.16 4.54 1.19
N TYR A 227 2.74 3.77 0.27
CA TYR A 227 3.19 4.25 -1.03
C TYR A 227 2.24 3.70 -2.08
N ALA A 228 1.47 4.56 -2.72
CA ALA A 228 0.50 4.18 -3.72
C ALA A 228 0.96 4.60 -5.11
N TYR A 229 0.85 3.69 -6.07
CA TYR A 229 0.98 3.98 -7.50
C TYR A 229 -0.33 3.66 -8.22
N VAL A 230 -0.75 4.56 -9.11
CA VAL A 230 -1.92 4.35 -9.98
C VAL A 230 -1.54 4.74 -11.41
N GLY A 231 -1.70 3.82 -12.35
CA GLY A 231 -1.34 4.07 -13.75
C GLY A 231 -1.23 2.79 -14.56
N HIS A 232 -0.53 2.86 -15.69
CA HIS A 232 -0.13 1.67 -16.43
C HIS A 232 1.00 0.94 -15.72
N GLY A 233 1.12 -0.35 -15.98
CA GLY A 233 2.20 -1.17 -15.47
C GLY A 233 2.50 -2.33 -16.39
N LEU A 234 3.74 -2.73 -16.37
CA LEU A 234 4.29 -3.92 -17.00
C LEU A 234 4.86 -4.83 -15.91
N LYS A 235 5.28 -6.02 -16.29
CA LYS A 235 5.89 -6.97 -15.36
C LYS A 235 7.13 -6.40 -14.65
N ASP A 236 7.93 -5.60 -15.35
CA ASP A 236 9.24 -5.10 -14.92
C ASP A 236 9.29 -3.58 -14.71
N SER A 237 8.18 -2.86 -14.94
CA SER A 237 8.16 -1.40 -14.85
C SER A 237 6.76 -0.83 -14.57
N PHE A 238 6.76 0.42 -14.10
CA PHE A 238 5.61 1.30 -14.14
C PHE A 238 5.57 2.05 -15.48
N ASP A 239 4.62 2.96 -15.64
CA ASP A 239 4.48 3.76 -16.86
C ASP A 239 5.67 4.71 -17.09
N ASP A 240 5.67 5.30 -18.27
CA ASP A 240 6.59 6.36 -18.67
C ASP A 240 5.90 7.73 -18.63
N LEU A 241 6.61 8.74 -18.16
CA LEU A 241 6.25 10.14 -18.37
C LEU A 241 6.76 10.61 -19.73
N ARG A 242 5.85 11.09 -20.61
CA ARG A 242 6.19 11.60 -21.95
C ARG A 242 6.29 13.12 -21.93
N TRP A 243 7.41 13.65 -22.40
CA TRP A 243 7.66 15.09 -22.45
C TRP A 243 8.62 15.47 -23.58
N ASN A 244 8.22 16.45 -24.41
CA ASN A 244 9.01 16.97 -25.53
C ASN A 244 9.57 15.89 -26.48
N GLY A 245 8.78 14.84 -26.74
CA GLY A 245 9.18 13.73 -27.61
C GLY A 245 10.07 12.67 -26.94
N PHE A 246 10.39 12.83 -25.66
CA PHE A 246 11.14 11.87 -24.86
C PHE A 246 10.22 11.11 -23.90
N SER A 247 10.64 9.91 -23.51
CA SER A 247 9.97 9.05 -22.54
C SER A 247 10.89 8.85 -21.34
N PHE A 248 10.35 9.02 -20.13
CA PHE A 248 11.06 8.93 -18.86
C PHE A 248 10.35 7.93 -17.95
N PRO A 249 10.94 6.77 -17.62
CA PRO A 249 10.27 5.78 -16.79
C PRO A 249 10.00 6.32 -15.39
N ILE A 250 8.83 6.00 -14.85
CA ILE A 250 8.47 6.37 -13.46
C ILE A 250 9.25 5.51 -12.47
N LEU A 251 9.23 4.19 -12.66
CA LEU A 251 10.02 3.21 -11.92
C LEU A 251 10.17 1.94 -12.76
N GLU A 252 11.37 1.39 -12.83
CA GLU A 252 11.67 0.18 -13.59
C GLU A 252 12.62 -0.74 -12.81
N GLU A 253 12.77 -1.98 -13.26
CA GLU A 253 13.58 -3.03 -12.61
C GLU A 253 14.97 -2.51 -12.20
N LYS A 254 15.65 -1.77 -13.08
CA LYS A 254 17.00 -1.25 -12.79
C LYS A 254 17.08 -0.34 -11.57
N ASN A 255 15.94 0.27 -11.15
CA ASN A 255 15.86 1.16 -9.98
C ASN A 255 15.71 0.39 -8.67
N VAL A 256 15.34 -0.90 -8.72
CA VAL A 256 15.11 -1.69 -7.52
C VAL A 256 16.36 -1.79 -6.65
N LYS A 257 17.54 -1.80 -7.26
CA LYS A 257 18.83 -1.81 -6.54
C LYS A 257 19.02 -0.57 -5.65
N ASP A 258 18.42 0.56 -6.02
CA ASP A 258 18.54 1.86 -5.36
C ASP A 258 17.43 2.09 -4.31
N VAL A 259 16.57 1.08 -4.10
CA VAL A 259 15.55 1.11 -3.05
C VAL A 259 16.21 0.85 -1.70
N GLU A 260 16.23 1.87 -0.85
CA GLU A 260 16.78 1.86 0.50
C GLU A 260 15.94 2.78 1.39
N VAL A 261 14.82 2.23 1.90
CA VAL A 261 13.85 2.99 2.71
C VAL A 261 14.47 3.39 4.04
N LYS A 262 14.47 4.68 4.35
CA LYS A 262 15.12 5.27 5.53
C LYS A 262 14.29 5.08 6.81
N GLU A 263 12.99 5.45 6.74
CA GLU A 263 12.07 5.42 7.87
C GLU A 263 10.78 4.70 7.48
N GLY A 264 10.31 3.78 8.29
CA GLY A 264 9.06 3.06 8.08
C GLY A 264 9.00 2.39 6.69
N LEU A 265 8.90 1.10 6.66
CA LEU A 265 8.80 0.35 5.41
C LEU A 265 7.36 0.46 4.89
N PRO A 266 7.10 1.07 3.73
CA PRO A 266 5.73 1.33 3.30
C PRO A 266 4.98 0.04 2.92
N ILE A 267 3.66 0.06 3.13
CA ILE A 267 2.74 -0.82 2.42
C ILE A 267 2.62 -0.25 1.02
N MET A 268 3.09 -0.98 0.02
CA MET A 268 3.04 -0.53 -1.37
C MET A 268 1.78 -1.04 -2.06
N ILE A 269 0.95 -0.12 -2.54
CA ILE A 269 -0.31 -0.43 -3.24
C ILE A 269 -0.17 0.05 -4.67
N VAL A 270 -0.14 -0.88 -5.62
CA VAL A 270 0.08 -0.60 -7.04
C VAL A 270 -1.17 -0.99 -7.82
N ILE A 271 -1.95 0.01 -8.20
CA ILE A 271 -3.16 -0.15 -9.02
C ILE A 271 -2.76 -0.02 -10.49
N ALA A 272 -2.23 -1.12 -11.02
CA ALA A 272 -1.70 -1.23 -12.37
C ALA A 272 -1.70 -2.68 -12.85
N CYS A 273 -1.56 -2.88 -14.17
CA CYS A 273 -1.44 -4.21 -14.79
C CYS A 273 -0.10 -4.87 -14.45
N LEU A 274 -0.06 -6.20 -14.40
CA LEU A 274 1.13 -7.07 -14.46
C LEU A 274 2.20 -6.86 -13.37
N THR A 275 2.13 -5.80 -12.59
CA THR A 275 3.17 -5.44 -11.60
C THR A 275 3.29 -6.44 -10.44
N GLY A 276 2.31 -7.31 -10.27
CA GLY A 276 2.27 -8.39 -9.29
C GLY A 276 2.15 -9.79 -9.93
N GLU A 277 2.69 -10.01 -11.14
CA GLU A 277 2.68 -11.30 -11.87
C GLU A 277 3.66 -12.29 -11.25
N TYR A 278 3.40 -12.69 -10.00
CA TYR A 278 4.26 -13.58 -9.21
C TYR A 278 4.32 -15.03 -9.71
N ASP A 279 3.49 -15.41 -10.67
CA ASP A 279 3.48 -16.74 -11.26
C ASP A 279 4.18 -16.80 -12.63
N SER A 280 4.98 -15.77 -12.95
CA SER A 280 5.68 -15.65 -14.22
C SER A 280 6.89 -16.58 -14.29
N ARG A 281 6.92 -17.45 -15.31
CA ARG A 281 8.06 -18.32 -15.58
C ARG A 281 9.32 -17.58 -16.09
N ALA A 282 9.18 -16.32 -16.46
CA ALA A 282 10.29 -15.49 -16.95
C ALA A 282 11.01 -14.74 -15.83
N GLY A 283 10.86 -15.19 -14.59
CA GLY A 283 11.48 -14.61 -13.38
C GLY A 283 10.58 -13.59 -12.69
N ASP A 284 11.07 -12.99 -11.62
CA ASP A 284 10.33 -12.09 -10.74
C ASP A 284 9.72 -10.89 -11.46
N CYS A 285 8.50 -10.52 -11.08
CA CYS A 285 7.93 -9.23 -11.43
C CYS A 285 8.49 -8.09 -10.57
N ILE A 286 8.22 -6.84 -10.95
CA ILE A 286 8.71 -5.68 -10.20
C ILE A 286 8.21 -5.66 -8.75
N GLY A 287 6.99 -6.16 -8.50
CA GLY A 287 6.43 -6.25 -7.15
C GLY A 287 7.21 -7.20 -6.25
N GLU A 288 7.60 -8.38 -6.78
CA GLU A 288 8.43 -9.35 -6.05
C GLU A 288 9.81 -8.77 -5.77
N ARG A 289 10.46 -8.19 -6.78
CA ARG A 289 11.80 -7.59 -6.65
C ARG A 289 11.82 -6.48 -5.60
N LEU A 290 10.81 -5.61 -5.58
CA LEU A 290 10.65 -4.56 -4.57
C LEU A 290 10.42 -5.15 -3.18
N PHE A 291 9.54 -6.15 -3.07
CA PHE A 291 9.22 -6.82 -1.81
C PHE A 291 10.41 -7.64 -1.28
N LYS A 292 11.20 -8.29 -2.12
CA LYS A 292 12.42 -9.03 -1.74
C LYS A 292 13.54 -8.12 -1.18
N ARG A 293 13.55 -6.82 -1.50
CA ARG A 293 14.54 -5.88 -0.92
C ARG A 293 14.40 -5.80 0.59
N ARG A 294 15.52 -5.92 1.31
CA ARG A 294 15.54 -5.82 2.78
C ARG A 294 14.96 -4.49 3.28
N ARG A 295 15.41 -3.38 2.68
CA ARG A 295 14.91 -2.02 2.96
C ARG A 295 13.92 -1.56 1.90
N GLY A 296 13.11 -2.48 1.40
CA GLY A 296 12.00 -2.21 0.50
C GLY A 296 10.64 -2.18 1.22
N PRO A 297 9.54 -2.16 0.48
CA PRO A 297 8.20 -2.25 1.05
C PRO A 297 8.03 -3.46 1.96
N VAL A 298 7.28 -3.31 3.06
CA VAL A 298 6.96 -4.43 3.97
C VAL A 298 5.88 -5.36 3.40
N ALA A 299 5.11 -4.86 2.46
CA ALA A 299 4.12 -5.61 1.68
C ALA A 299 3.89 -4.91 0.34
N PHE A 300 3.48 -5.69 -0.66
CA PHE A 300 3.14 -5.20 -1.99
C PHE A 300 1.77 -5.75 -2.41
N ILE A 301 0.90 -4.88 -2.90
CA ILE A 301 -0.38 -5.25 -3.50
C ILE A 301 -0.32 -4.86 -4.96
N GLY A 302 -0.48 -5.81 -5.87
CA GLY A 302 -0.41 -5.56 -7.32
C GLY A 302 -1.25 -6.50 -8.14
N GLY A 303 -1.49 -6.11 -9.39
CA GLY A 303 -2.24 -6.90 -10.37
C GLY A 303 -1.39 -7.98 -11.03
N THR A 304 -1.91 -9.20 -11.12
CA THR A 304 -1.21 -10.34 -11.74
C THR A 304 -1.37 -10.40 -13.26
N ARG A 305 -2.34 -9.68 -13.82
CA ARG A 305 -2.66 -9.64 -15.26
C ARG A 305 -3.09 -8.24 -15.69
N ILE A 306 -3.51 -8.10 -16.95
CA ILE A 306 -4.10 -6.87 -17.46
C ILE A 306 -5.42 -6.59 -16.73
N THR A 307 -5.50 -5.41 -16.13
CA THR A 307 -6.62 -4.96 -15.29
C THR A 307 -7.42 -3.87 -15.98
N GLN A 308 -8.67 -3.67 -15.55
CA GLN A 308 -9.57 -2.68 -16.15
C GLN A 308 -9.69 -1.44 -15.25
N PRO A 309 -9.65 -0.20 -15.81
CA PRO A 309 -9.72 1.03 -15.04
C PRO A 309 -10.90 1.11 -14.07
N TYR A 310 -12.07 0.63 -14.48
CA TYR A 310 -13.26 0.59 -13.65
C TYR A 310 -13.07 -0.26 -12.39
N GLY A 311 -12.62 -1.50 -12.55
CA GLY A 311 -12.35 -2.39 -11.41
C GLY A 311 -11.25 -1.83 -10.51
N ASN A 312 -10.20 -1.28 -11.11
CA ASN A 312 -9.07 -0.64 -10.42
C ASN A 312 -9.53 0.53 -9.54
N ALA A 313 -10.39 1.41 -10.06
CA ALA A 313 -10.93 2.54 -9.29
C ALA A 313 -11.75 2.06 -8.09
N LEU A 314 -12.60 1.05 -8.28
CA LEU A 314 -13.39 0.48 -7.18
C LEU A 314 -12.51 -0.16 -6.10
N LEU A 315 -11.56 -1.00 -6.48
CA LEU A 315 -10.68 -1.68 -5.51
C LEU A 315 -9.81 -0.67 -4.76
N GLY A 316 -9.22 0.30 -5.46
CA GLY A 316 -8.43 1.36 -4.84
C GLY A 316 -9.22 2.16 -3.81
N GLN A 317 -10.44 2.58 -4.17
CA GLN A 317 -11.35 3.28 -3.27
C GLN A 317 -11.72 2.43 -2.04
N LYS A 318 -12.03 1.13 -2.22
CA LYS A 318 -12.37 0.24 -1.11
C LYS A 318 -11.16 -0.06 -0.21
N LEU A 319 -9.94 -0.13 -0.74
CA LEU A 319 -8.73 -0.24 0.07
C LEU A 319 -8.52 1.00 0.95
N VAL A 320 -8.73 2.20 0.40
CA VAL A 320 -8.69 3.44 1.19
C VAL A 320 -9.73 3.42 2.30
N ASP A 321 -10.97 3.00 2.01
CA ASP A 321 -12.03 2.86 3.02
C ASP A 321 -11.63 1.88 4.14
N GLN A 322 -11.11 0.69 3.80
CA GLN A 322 -10.67 -0.28 4.79
C GLN A 322 -9.50 0.22 5.66
N VAL A 323 -8.52 0.90 5.04
CA VAL A 323 -7.35 1.40 5.76
C VAL A 323 -7.68 2.58 6.66
N PHE A 324 -8.47 3.55 6.20
CA PHE A 324 -8.62 4.84 6.90
C PHE A 324 -9.95 4.98 7.65
N HIS A 325 -11.04 4.40 7.16
CA HIS A 325 -12.38 4.54 7.76
C HIS A 325 -12.81 3.32 8.56
N LYS A 326 -12.70 2.12 8.00
CA LYS A 326 -12.98 0.87 8.71
C LYS A 326 -11.88 0.48 9.69
N LYS A 327 -10.70 1.09 9.54
CA LYS A 327 -9.54 0.88 10.41
C LYS A 327 -9.20 -0.60 10.58
N ALA A 328 -9.25 -1.37 9.48
CA ALA A 328 -8.87 -2.79 9.50
C ALA A 328 -7.54 -2.96 10.24
N ALA A 329 -7.45 -3.91 11.15
CA ALA A 329 -6.28 -4.08 12.01
C ALA A 329 -5.08 -4.59 11.20
N THR A 330 -5.33 -5.50 10.25
CA THR A 330 -4.30 -6.15 9.44
C THR A 330 -4.51 -5.91 7.95
N LEU A 331 -3.43 -6.08 7.19
CA LEU A 331 -3.46 -5.87 5.75
C LEU A 331 -4.31 -6.92 5.02
N GLY A 332 -4.27 -8.17 5.47
CA GLY A 332 -5.10 -9.23 4.91
C GLY A 332 -6.60 -9.00 5.15
N GLU A 333 -6.98 -8.48 6.34
CA GLU A 333 -8.36 -8.07 6.62
C GLU A 333 -8.79 -6.91 5.73
N ALA A 334 -7.91 -5.91 5.52
CA ALA A 334 -8.17 -4.79 4.62
C ALA A 334 -8.40 -5.27 3.18
N MET A 335 -7.54 -6.15 2.68
CA MET A 335 -7.68 -6.73 1.34
C MET A 335 -8.98 -7.54 1.19
N ARG A 336 -9.27 -8.42 2.13
CA ARG A 336 -10.50 -9.23 2.12
C ARG A 336 -11.75 -8.36 2.18
N GLY A 337 -11.75 -7.35 3.07
CA GLY A 337 -12.85 -6.40 3.20
C GLY A 337 -13.06 -5.56 1.94
N ALA A 338 -11.98 -5.07 1.32
CA ALA A 338 -12.05 -4.30 0.07
C ALA A 338 -12.63 -5.15 -1.07
N LYS A 339 -12.12 -6.36 -1.27
CA LYS A 339 -12.61 -7.29 -2.31
C LYS A 339 -14.10 -7.64 -2.11
N GLY A 340 -14.51 -7.92 -0.87
CA GLY A 340 -15.92 -8.17 -0.55
C GLY A 340 -16.82 -6.96 -0.83
N ALA A 341 -16.34 -5.75 -0.56
CA ALA A 341 -17.09 -4.52 -0.83
C ALA A 341 -17.19 -4.18 -2.33
N VAL A 342 -16.20 -4.57 -3.15
CA VAL A 342 -16.27 -4.39 -4.62
C VAL A 342 -17.41 -5.20 -5.24
N THR A 343 -17.59 -6.43 -4.80
CA THR A 343 -18.64 -7.34 -5.32
C THR A 343 -19.98 -7.17 -4.64
N GLY A 344 -20.01 -6.56 -3.46
CA GLY A 344 -21.23 -6.28 -2.69
C GLY A 344 -22.07 -5.14 -3.27
N GLY A 345 -23.23 -4.92 -2.67
CA GLY A 345 -24.07 -3.75 -2.95
C GLY A 345 -23.40 -2.48 -2.39
N ASP A 346 -23.37 -1.43 -3.19
CA ASP A 346 -22.80 -0.14 -2.81
C ASP A 346 -23.59 0.98 -3.51
N ASP A 347 -24.25 1.81 -2.71
CA ASP A 347 -25.05 2.93 -3.17
C ASP A 347 -24.32 4.28 -3.11
N SER A 348 -23.00 4.26 -2.86
CA SER A 348 -22.19 5.47 -2.80
C SER A 348 -22.21 6.25 -4.11
N ILE A 349 -22.07 7.57 -4.02
CA ILE A 349 -21.98 8.46 -5.17
C ILE A 349 -20.80 8.02 -6.07
N PHE A 350 -19.66 7.67 -5.47
CA PHE A 350 -18.49 7.19 -6.18
C PHE A 350 -18.82 5.96 -7.05
N ARG A 351 -19.51 4.96 -6.45
CA ARG A 351 -19.88 3.75 -7.18
C ARG A 351 -20.83 4.04 -8.32
N LYS A 352 -21.87 4.86 -8.09
CA LYS A 352 -22.86 5.23 -9.12
C LYS A 352 -22.20 5.98 -10.29
N GLN A 353 -21.27 6.89 -10.00
CA GLN A 353 -20.52 7.58 -11.04
C GLN A 353 -19.61 6.63 -11.84
N ALA A 354 -18.87 5.75 -11.15
CA ALA A 354 -18.02 4.76 -11.80
C ALA A 354 -18.83 3.79 -12.68
N ASP A 355 -19.98 3.30 -12.18
CA ASP A 355 -20.89 2.42 -12.92
C ASP A 355 -21.46 3.11 -14.17
N ALA A 356 -21.86 4.39 -14.05
CA ALA A 356 -22.40 5.15 -15.18
C ALA A 356 -21.36 5.35 -16.28
N VAL A 357 -20.13 5.73 -15.94
CA VAL A 357 -19.04 5.94 -16.91
C VAL A 357 -18.64 4.63 -17.57
N ALA A 358 -18.38 3.58 -16.79
CA ALA A 358 -17.98 2.30 -17.34
C ALA A 358 -19.11 1.64 -18.16
N GLY A 359 -20.35 1.80 -17.72
CA GLY A 359 -21.52 1.31 -18.46
C GLY A 359 -21.72 2.00 -19.79
N LEU A 360 -21.40 3.30 -19.90
CA LEU A 360 -21.44 4.06 -21.15
C LEU A 360 -20.34 3.60 -22.14
N VAL A 361 -19.15 3.31 -21.63
CA VAL A 361 -17.97 2.96 -22.47
C VAL A 361 -17.97 1.48 -22.89
N GLN A 362 -18.33 0.58 -21.96
CA GLN A 362 -18.17 -0.86 -22.14
C GLN A 362 -19.49 -1.65 -22.08
N GLY A 363 -20.60 -0.95 -21.90
CA GLY A 363 -21.93 -1.55 -21.72
C GLY A 363 -22.19 -1.99 -20.28
N PRO A 364 -23.45 -1.84 -19.80
CA PRO A 364 -23.82 -2.14 -18.43
C PRO A 364 -23.67 -3.62 -18.05
N GLY A 365 -23.77 -4.53 -19.02
CA GLY A 365 -23.56 -5.98 -18.83
C GLY A 365 -22.13 -6.36 -18.46
N SER A 366 -21.14 -5.52 -18.73
CA SER A 366 -19.72 -5.76 -18.46
C SER A 366 -19.34 -5.47 -16.99
N LEU A 367 -20.12 -4.68 -16.27
CA LEU A 367 -19.77 -4.20 -14.91
C LEU A 367 -19.63 -5.34 -13.90
N GLY A 368 -20.54 -6.31 -13.92
CA GLY A 368 -20.50 -7.49 -13.06
C GLY A 368 -19.24 -8.33 -13.26
N PRO A 369 -18.97 -8.81 -14.48
CA PRO A 369 -17.74 -9.51 -14.83
C PRO A 369 -16.46 -8.75 -14.43
N MET A 370 -16.34 -7.47 -14.73
CA MET A 370 -15.16 -6.67 -14.37
C MET A 370 -14.94 -6.57 -12.83
N ARG A 371 -16.02 -6.54 -12.04
CA ARG A 371 -15.93 -6.59 -10.57
C ARG A 371 -15.49 -7.95 -10.06
N GLN A 372 -15.89 -9.03 -10.72
CA GLN A 372 -15.42 -10.38 -10.39
C GLN A 372 -13.94 -10.54 -10.73
N ASP A 373 -13.49 -10.03 -11.85
CA ASP A 373 -12.10 -10.17 -12.27
C ASP A 373 -11.14 -9.35 -11.40
N VAL A 374 -11.49 -8.11 -11.04
CA VAL A 374 -10.57 -7.26 -10.26
C VAL A 374 -10.23 -7.85 -8.89
N ILE A 375 -11.16 -8.55 -8.24
CA ILE A 375 -10.87 -9.19 -6.94
C ILE A 375 -9.94 -10.42 -7.09
N LEU A 376 -9.86 -11.00 -8.28
CA LEU A 376 -8.94 -12.09 -8.60
C LEU A 376 -7.56 -11.57 -9.02
N HIS A 377 -7.51 -10.46 -9.78
CA HIS A 377 -6.26 -9.87 -10.26
C HIS A 377 -5.32 -9.44 -9.16
N TYR A 378 -5.84 -8.80 -8.10
CA TYR A 378 -4.98 -8.20 -7.07
C TYR A 378 -4.70 -9.17 -5.93
N ASN A 379 -3.41 -9.38 -5.67
CA ASN A 379 -2.95 -10.26 -4.61
C ASN A 379 -1.99 -9.53 -3.66
N LEU A 380 -1.86 -10.05 -2.44
CA LEU A 380 -1.00 -9.53 -1.40
C LEU A 380 0.31 -10.33 -1.37
N LEU A 381 1.41 -9.70 -1.78
CA LEU A 381 2.76 -10.18 -1.49
C LEU A 381 3.16 -9.60 -0.13
N GLY A 382 3.09 -10.42 0.90
CA GLY A 382 3.27 -10.01 2.29
C GLY A 382 2.53 -10.90 3.27
N ASP A 383 2.73 -10.66 4.55
CA ASP A 383 2.03 -11.36 5.62
C ASP A 383 0.57 -10.85 5.74
N PRO A 384 -0.45 -11.71 5.65
CA PRO A 384 -1.84 -11.29 5.79
C PRO A 384 -2.19 -10.78 7.19
N ALA A 385 -1.45 -11.17 8.22
CA ALA A 385 -1.62 -10.67 9.58
C ALA A 385 -0.79 -9.41 9.88
N LEU A 386 -0.11 -8.83 8.88
CA LEU A 386 0.69 -7.62 9.05
C LEU A 386 -0.17 -6.47 9.58
N ALA A 387 0.22 -5.92 10.73
CA ALA A 387 -0.46 -4.77 11.34
C ALA A 387 -0.30 -3.51 10.50
N ILE A 388 -1.40 -2.79 10.25
CA ILE A 388 -1.34 -1.48 9.62
C ILE A 388 -1.01 -0.47 10.71
N ARG A 389 0.25 -0.02 10.79
CA ARG A 389 0.78 0.82 11.87
C ARG A 389 0.40 2.29 11.70
N ARG A 390 -0.91 2.56 11.72
CA ARG A 390 -1.43 3.94 11.75
C ARG A 390 -0.95 4.67 13.00
N PRO A 391 -0.81 6.02 12.94
CA PRO A 391 -0.55 6.80 14.15
C PRO A 391 -1.71 6.68 15.13
N ALA A 392 -1.42 6.82 16.41
CA ALA A 392 -2.46 6.93 17.41
C ALA A 392 -3.28 8.22 17.21
N GLU A 393 -4.58 8.16 17.40
CA GLU A 393 -5.43 9.34 17.57
C GLU A 393 -5.39 9.70 19.05
N GLY A 394 -5.07 10.93 19.41
CA GLY A 394 -4.95 11.25 20.83
C GLY A 394 -4.38 12.64 21.14
N ILE A 395 -4.20 13.48 20.13
CA ILE A 395 -3.92 14.90 20.37
C ILE A 395 -5.22 15.68 20.25
N GLU A 396 -5.67 16.24 21.38
CA GLU A 396 -6.78 17.19 21.40
C GLU A 396 -6.26 18.58 21.04
N LEU A 397 -7.02 19.34 20.26
CA LEU A 397 -6.63 20.65 19.74
C LEU A 397 -7.76 21.67 19.92
N GLU A 398 -7.40 22.83 20.45
CA GLU A 398 -8.28 23.99 20.50
C GLU A 398 -7.58 25.24 19.97
N ALA A 399 -8.29 26.01 19.16
CA ALA A 399 -7.89 27.36 18.77
C ALA A 399 -8.53 28.37 19.74
N ARG A 400 -7.73 29.15 20.42
CA ARG A 400 -8.21 30.24 21.30
C ARG A 400 -8.02 31.58 20.62
N GLY A 401 -9.08 32.36 20.55
CA GLY A 401 -9.13 33.61 19.80
C GLY A 401 -9.78 33.43 18.43
N PHE A 402 -9.63 34.42 17.59
CA PHE A 402 -10.21 34.44 16.24
C PHE A 402 -9.10 34.35 15.20
N PRO A 403 -8.84 33.15 14.63
CA PRO A 403 -7.91 33.02 13.52
C PRO A 403 -8.38 33.85 12.33
N GLY A 404 -7.46 34.62 11.75
CA GLY A 404 -7.75 35.49 10.61
C GLY A 404 -6.48 36.04 9.97
N PRO A 405 -6.58 36.70 8.79
CA PRO A 405 -5.42 37.22 8.07
C PRO A 405 -4.59 38.19 8.94
N GLY A 406 -3.28 37.92 9.03
CA GLY A 406 -2.33 38.74 9.79
C GLY A 406 -2.49 38.70 11.32
N ARG A 407 -3.31 37.78 11.85
CA ARG A 407 -3.54 37.63 13.29
C ARG A 407 -2.72 36.49 13.87
N THR A 408 -2.33 36.69 15.12
CA THR A 408 -1.80 35.60 15.98
C THR A 408 -2.93 35.07 16.85
N PHE A 409 -3.00 33.75 16.99
CA PHE A 409 -3.95 33.08 17.88
C PHE A 409 -3.24 31.97 18.66
N ALA A 410 -3.72 31.68 19.85
CA ALA A 410 -3.19 30.60 20.66
C ALA A 410 -3.80 29.26 20.26
N VAL A 411 -2.98 28.23 20.24
CA VAL A 411 -3.37 26.81 20.08
C VAL A 411 -3.05 26.10 21.38
N THR A 412 -4.06 25.52 22.01
CA THR A 412 -3.90 24.70 23.20
C THR A 412 -4.35 23.27 22.92
N GLY A 413 -3.87 22.34 23.73
CA GLY A 413 -4.29 20.96 23.57
C GLY A 413 -3.70 20.01 24.60
N ARG A 414 -4.07 18.74 24.45
CA ARG A 414 -3.51 17.63 25.24
C ARG A 414 -2.81 16.66 24.32
N ALA A 415 -1.64 16.20 24.75
CA ALA A 415 -0.84 15.24 24.00
C ALA A 415 0.04 14.40 24.94
N PRO A 416 0.54 13.23 24.48
CA PRO A 416 1.61 12.51 25.16
C PRO A 416 2.85 13.38 25.31
N ALA A 417 3.64 13.10 26.35
CA ALA A 417 4.87 13.86 26.65
C ALA A 417 5.85 13.91 25.47
N GLY A 418 6.47 15.07 25.27
CA GLY A 418 7.44 15.35 24.23
C GLY A 418 7.07 16.53 23.34
N PRO A 419 7.86 16.79 22.29
CA PRO A 419 7.60 17.88 21.36
C PRO A 419 6.35 17.62 20.49
N VAL A 420 5.55 18.67 20.32
CA VAL A 420 4.40 18.69 19.39
C VAL A 420 4.68 19.69 18.28
N GLU A 421 4.58 19.24 17.05
CA GLU A 421 4.61 20.09 15.87
C GLU A 421 3.16 20.42 15.47
N ILE A 422 2.89 21.68 15.22
CA ILE A 422 1.58 22.21 14.91
C ILE A 422 1.66 22.86 13.54
N THR A 423 0.69 22.55 12.65
CA THR A 423 0.57 23.18 11.33
C THR A 423 -0.84 23.72 11.15
N PHE A 424 -0.94 24.86 10.50
CA PHE A 424 -2.20 25.40 9.99
C PHE A 424 -2.19 25.23 8.48
N GLU A 425 -3.09 24.43 7.93
CA GLU A 425 -3.02 23.94 6.55
C GLU A 425 -4.30 24.27 5.78
N CYS A 426 -4.16 24.64 4.51
CA CYS A 426 -5.29 24.75 3.61
C CYS A 426 -5.82 23.33 3.22
N VAL A 427 -7.06 23.27 2.74
CA VAL A 427 -7.63 22.04 2.17
C VAL A 427 -6.79 21.55 0.99
N ARG A 428 -6.73 20.24 0.79
CA ARG A 428 -5.85 19.62 -0.21
C ARG A 428 -6.15 20.04 -1.65
N SER A 429 -7.40 20.38 -1.96
CA SER A 429 -7.81 20.91 -3.27
C SER A 429 -7.32 22.32 -3.57
N ARG A 430 -6.80 23.06 -2.57
CA ARG A 430 -6.30 24.43 -2.72
C ARG A 430 -4.78 24.47 -2.79
N PHE A 431 -4.24 25.39 -3.60
CA PHE A 431 -2.84 25.79 -3.56
C PHE A 431 -2.71 27.07 -2.74
N CYS A 432 -2.01 27.00 -1.62
CA CYS A 432 -1.75 28.14 -0.72
C CYS A 432 -0.37 28.76 -0.93
N HIS A 433 0.42 28.20 -1.84
CA HIS A 433 1.70 28.75 -2.28
C HIS A 433 1.71 28.92 -3.79
N PRO A 434 2.52 29.86 -4.36
CA PRO A 434 2.59 30.07 -5.80
C PRO A 434 2.98 28.83 -6.57
N VAL A 435 2.19 28.48 -7.59
CA VAL A 435 2.42 27.30 -8.46
C VAL A 435 2.70 27.69 -9.92
N ASP A 436 2.94 28.97 -10.17
CA ASP A 436 3.30 29.49 -11.48
C ASP A 436 4.78 29.22 -11.80
N LEU A 437 5.08 29.09 -13.10
CA LEU A 437 6.45 28.93 -13.59
C LEU A 437 7.07 30.31 -13.79
N VAL A 438 7.96 30.71 -12.87
CA VAL A 438 8.59 32.04 -12.89
C VAL A 438 10.09 31.93 -12.63
N GLY A 439 10.89 32.60 -13.44
CA GLY A 439 12.35 32.72 -13.29
C GLY A 439 13.10 31.40 -13.50
N ASP A 440 14.39 31.40 -13.33
CA ASP A 440 15.30 30.25 -13.33
C ASP A 440 15.19 29.26 -14.51
N THR A 441 15.90 28.14 -14.39
CA THR A 441 15.82 26.99 -15.33
C THR A 441 14.50 26.24 -15.17
N MET A 442 14.05 25.55 -16.22
CA MET A 442 12.82 24.75 -16.20
C MET A 442 12.84 23.72 -15.05
N GLU A 443 13.98 23.10 -14.79
CA GLU A 443 14.14 22.17 -13.66
C GLU A 443 13.80 22.83 -12.32
N LYS A 444 14.39 24.00 -12.03
CA LYS A 444 14.15 24.71 -10.77
C LYS A 444 12.71 25.22 -10.66
N GLN A 445 12.14 25.69 -11.77
CA GLN A 445 10.74 26.13 -11.80
C GLN A 445 9.78 24.99 -11.48
N LEU A 446 9.96 23.83 -12.13
CA LEU A 446 9.12 22.66 -11.92
C LEU A 446 9.31 22.07 -10.51
N ALA A 447 10.54 22.00 -10.01
CA ALA A 447 10.81 21.53 -8.66
C ALA A 447 10.17 22.43 -7.59
N ARG A 448 10.24 23.77 -7.75
CA ARG A 448 9.57 24.73 -6.86
C ARG A 448 8.05 24.62 -6.95
N ARG A 449 7.48 24.55 -8.16
CA ARG A 449 6.05 24.33 -8.37
C ARG A 449 5.57 23.08 -7.68
N TYR A 450 6.27 21.96 -7.86
CA TYR A 450 6.00 20.67 -7.21
C TYR A 450 6.02 20.78 -5.69
N GLY A 451 7.07 21.39 -5.13
CA GLY A 451 7.18 21.59 -3.68
C GLY A 451 6.04 22.46 -3.12
N ASN A 452 5.72 23.56 -3.81
CA ASN A 452 4.64 24.46 -3.43
C ASN A 452 3.25 23.82 -3.55
N ALA A 453 3.01 22.99 -4.56
CA ALA A 453 1.75 22.26 -4.73
C ALA A 453 1.51 21.25 -3.59
N ASN A 454 2.57 20.59 -3.14
CA ASN A 454 2.52 19.61 -2.04
C ASN A 454 2.54 20.27 -0.64
N ASN A 455 3.01 21.52 -0.50
CA ASN A 455 3.01 22.21 0.78
C ASN A 455 1.64 22.83 1.06
N LYS A 456 0.92 22.27 2.02
CA LYS A 456 -0.40 22.79 2.44
C LYS A 456 -0.33 23.64 3.70
N ALA A 457 0.83 23.70 4.36
CA ALA A 457 0.99 24.50 5.58
C ALA A 457 1.22 25.98 5.26
N VAL A 458 0.33 26.83 5.75
CA VAL A 458 0.45 28.28 5.67
C VAL A 458 1.13 28.87 6.90
N ALA A 459 1.08 28.16 8.03
CA ALA A 459 1.78 28.54 9.26
C ALA A 459 2.19 27.29 10.05
N ARG A 460 3.21 27.44 10.91
CA ARG A 460 3.77 26.35 11.73
C ARG A 460 4.14 26.89 13.11
N ALA A 461 3.98 26.02 14.12
CA ALA A 461 4.47 26.24 15.48
C ALA A 461 5.01 24.94 16.06
N LYS A 462 5.70 25.04 17.20
CA LYS A 462 6.14 23.92 18.03
C LYS A 462 5.82 24.23 19.48
N ALA A 463 5.49 23.20 20.23
CA ALA A 463 5.30 23.28 21.68
C ALA A 463 5.93 22.08 22.37
N GLU A 464 6.23 22.22 23.66
CA GLU A 464 6.57 21.11 24.54
C GLU A 464 5.38 20.80 25.44
N VAL A 465 5.08 19.52 25.58
CA VAL A 465 4.01 19.06 26.47
C VAL A 465 4.51 19.10 27.90
N LYS A 466 3.77 19.79 28.79
CA LYS A 466 3.99 19.86 30.23
C LYS A 466 2.70 19.38 30.91
N ASP A 467 2.82 18.41 31.79
CA ASP A 467 1.68 17.82 32.52
C ASP A 467 0.52 17.37 31.65
N GLY A 468 0.85 16.88 30.43
CA GLY A 468 -0.14 16.41 29.43
C GLY A 468 -0.76 17.51 28.59
N GLU A 469 -0.43 18.77 28.80
CA GLU A 469 -0.98 19.94 28.10
C GLU A 469 0.13 20.70 27.33
N PHE A 470 -0.27 21.39 26.27
CA PHE A 470 0.63 22.26 25.53
C PHE A 470 -0.09 23.53 25.07
N GLU A 471 0.70 24.58 24.86
CA GLU A 471 0.26 25.84 24.28
C GLU A 471 1.29 26.36 23.29
N ALA A 472 0.83 26.90 22.18
CA ALA A 472 1.66 27.56 21.17
C ALA A 472 0.90 28.72 20.54
N GLU A 473 1.65 29.71 20.03
CA GLU A 473 1.09 30.78 19.20
C GLU A 473 1.36 30.51 17.73
N ILE A 474 0.36 30.77 16.89
CA ILE A 474 0.47 30.70 15.43
C ILE A 474 0.12 32.06 14.84
N GLU A 475 1.08 32.64 14.11
CA GLU A 475 0.86 33.84 13.31
C GLU A 475 0.44 33.44 11.89
N LEU A 476 -0.69 33.97 11.43
CA LEU A 476 -1.22 33.71 10.11
C LEU A 476 -0.78 34.78 9.09
N PRO A 477 -0.55 34.39 7.82
CA PRO A 477 -0.21 35.34 6.76
C PRO A 477 -1.29 36.43 6.59
N LYS A 478 -0.86 37.65 6.23
CA LYS A 478 -1.77 38.77 5.99
C LYS A 478 -2.67 38.61 4.76
N ASP A 479 -2.22 37.80 3.80
CA ASP A 479 -2.89 37.46 2.54
C ASP A 479 -3.66 36.13 2.61
N LEU A 480 -3.91 35.63 3.84
CA LEU A 480 -4.68 34.41 4.06
C LEU A 480 -6.10 34.57 3.49
N LYS A 481 -6.49 33.64 2.63
CA LYS A 481 -7.81 33.68 1.97
C LYS A 481 -8.89 33.07 2.87
N PRO A 482 -10.14 33.56 2.78
CA PRO A 482 -11.28 32.95 3.46
C PRO A 482 -11.49 31.47 3.11
N GLY A 483 -12.18 30.75 3.97
CA GLY A 483 -12.63 29.38 3.79
C GLY A 483 -12.04 28.39 4.79
N LYS A 484 -12.18 27.10 4.46
CA LYS A 484 -11.81 25.98 5.32
C LYS A 484 -10.30 25.77 5.38
N TYR A 485 -9.81 25.52 6.62
CA TYR A 485 -8.44 25.14 6.95
C TYR A 485 -8.45 24.01 8.00
N PHE A 486 -7.28 23.41 8.21
CA PHE A 486 -7.07 22.41 9.25
C PHE A 486 -5.93 22.83 10.16
N LEU A 487 -6.20 22.86 11.45
CA LEU A 487 -5.19 22.88 12.49
C LEU A 487 -4.79 21.43 12.76
N LYS A 488 -3.53 21.08 12.54
CA LYS A 488 -3.02 19.72 12.72
C LYS A 488 -1.91 19.71 13.75
N ALA A 489 -1.83 18.64 14.54
CA ALA A 489 -0.72 18.43 15.47
C ALA A 489 -0.15 17.02 15.32
N TRP A 490 1.15 16.91 15.57
CA TRP A 490 1.89 15.67 15.56
C TRP A 490 2.90 15.64 16.69
N GLY A 491 2.90 14.60 17.52
CA GLY A 491 3.88 14.39 18.58
C GLY A 491 3.78 12.99 19.16
N ALA A 492 4.90 12.41 19.59
CA ALA A 492 4.99 11.09 20.25
C ALA A 492 4.22 9.95 19.52
N GLY A 493 4.17 9.97 18.17
CA GLY A 493 3.46 8.95 17.38
C GLY A 493 1.93 9.11 17.36
N ALA A 494 1.42 10.22 17.90
CA ALA A 494 0.01 10.58 17.88
C ALA A 494 -0.27 11.76 16.95
N LEU A 495 -1.50 11.85 16.48
CA LEU A 495 -1.98 12.97 15.68
C LEU A 495 -3.28 13.55 16.24
N GLY A 496 -3.51 14.82 15.90
CA GLY A 496 -4.76 15.54 16.11
C GLY A 496 -5.06 16.42 14.92
N VAL A 497 -6.35 16.65 14.66
CA VAL A 497 -6.82 17.56 13.63
C VAL A 497 -8.09 18.27 14.08
N LYS A 498 -8.17 19.56 13.79
CA LYS A 498 -9.35 20.39 14.01
C LYS A 498 -9.62 21.21 12.77
N GLU A 499 -10.86 21.21 12.32
CA GLU A 499 -11.32 22.09 11.24
C GLU A 499 -11.48 23.51 11.77
N VAL A 500 -11.04 24.48 10.98
CA VAL A 500 -11.11 25.92 11.28
C VAL A 500 -11.61 26.66 10.05
N GLU A 501 -12.65 27.47 10.21
CA GLU A 501 -13.17 28.33 9.15
C GLU A 501 -12.61 29.75 9.29
N ILE A 502 -12.07 30.31 8.22
CA ILE A 502 -11.66 31.71 8.13
C ILE A 502 -12.80 32.45 7.44
N PRO A 503 -13.47 33.39 8.12
CA PRO A 503 -14.58 34.13 7.55
C PRO A 503 -14.14 35.05 6.40
N GLU A 504 -15.10 35.46 5.58
CA GLU A 504 -14.93 36.43 4.51
C GLU A 504 -14.57 37.86 5.01
#